data_b3731bbb6b72296233de319c993cc49e
#
_entry.id   b3731bbb6b72296233de319c993cc49e
#
_cell.length_a   1.000
_cell.length_b   1.000
_cell.length_c   1.000
_cell.angle_alpha   90.00
_cell.angle_beta   90.00
_cell.angle_gamma   90.00
#
_symmetry.space_group_name_H-M   'P 1'
#
loop_
_entity.id
_entity.type
_entity.pdbx_description
1 polymer ?
#
loop_
_entity_poly.entity_id
_entity_poly.type
_entity_poly.pdbx_seq_one_letter_code
_entity_poly.pdbx_strand_id
1 'polypeptide(L)'
;DEKIENFKFNKESSIGEFLAYFLGEEIVQKQIAPVLAGVYSGDLYQLSLASTLPYLLDYKNEYGSIMKGFEANRAQYDRQADKKFISFRNGLSAIIDRLEETLIDDVTIKKGVAIMALEKMGDQYRIELDTGEHLEADTVVLAMPNDTVKKIIGSDVLAHLFDQFTTASAITMYLGFDVPDTVLPADGTGFIVSHNSDLVCNASTWTSRKWKHTSKDGNLLVRLFYKNSNARYEELAKMSDEELARVACEDIRLSLGLEEAPKIVKVTKWINQMPLYDIAHKEALTHVVQLMNIKYPNVLLAGCSYFGVGIGACIANGKATAEKIVATL
;
A
#
# COMPACT_ATOMS: atom_id res chain seq x y z
N ASP A 1 -9.80 -12.25 -25.55
CA ASP A 1 -9.36 -13.24 -24.57
C ASP A 1 -10.11 -14.58 -24.68
N GLU A 2 -11.27 -14.60 -25.30
CA GLU A 2 -12.12 -15.80 -25.47
C GLU A 2 -11.49 -16.87 -26.37
N LYS A 3 -10.76 -16.47 -27.41
CA LYS A 3 -10.22 -17.39 -28.43
C LYS A 3 -8.93 -18.10 -28.04
N ILE A 4 -8.33 -17.74 -26.90
CA ILE A 4 -7.07 -18.30 -26.46
C ILE A 4 -7.33 -19.50 -25.57
N GLU A 5 -6.98 -20.68 -26.07
CA GLU A 5 -7.01 -21.94 -25.35
C GLU A 5 -5.59 -22.40 -25.00
N ASN A 6 -5.43 -23.32 -24.05
CA ASN A 6 -4.13 -23.92 -23.68
C ASN A 6 -3.06 -22.93 -23.18
N PHE A 7 -3.42 -22.04 -22.28
CA PHE A 7 -2.47 -21.15 -21.63
C PHE A 7 -1.87 -21.76 -20.35
N LYS A 8 -0.66 -21.32 -19.98
CA LYS A 8 0.10 -21.80 -18.82
C LYS A 8 0.27 -20.70 -17.77
N PHE A 9 -0.81 -20.24 -17.17
CA PHE A 9 -0.77 -19.28 -16.07
C PHE A 9 -1.34 -19.91 -14.80
N ASN A 10 -0.77 -19.52 -13.66
CA ASN A 10 -1.26 -19.85 -12.34
C ASN A 10 -1.31 -18.57 -11.47
N LYS A 11 -1.70 -18.69 -10.21
CA LYS A 11 -1.85 -17.51 -9.32
C LYS A 11 -0.52 -16.84 -8.97
N GLU A 12 0.60 -17.53 -9.08
CA GLU A 12 1.96 -17.02 -8.89
C GLU A 12 2.52 -16.34 -10.15
N SER A 13 1.86 -16.50 -11.30
CA SER A 13 2.27 -15.85 -12.55
C SER A 13 2.14 -14.32 -12.46
N SER A 14 2.97 -13.64 -13.28
CA SER A 14 2.92 -12.18 -13.42
C SER A 14 1.57 -11.70 -13.96
N ILE A 15 1.00 -10.69 -13.30
CA ILE A 15 -0.23 -10.07 -13.81
C ILE A 15 0.01 -9.33 -15.12
N GLY A 16 1.20 -8.74 -15.31
CA GLY A 16 1.57 -8.06 -16.56
C GLY A 16 1.60 -9.03 -17.74
N GLU A 17 2.29 -10.17 -17.58
CA GLU A 17 2.34 -11.21 -18.62
C GLU A 17 0.96 -11.79 -18.93
N PHE A 18 0.16 -12.06 -17.89
CA PHE A 18 -1.21 -12.56 -18.05
C PHE A 18 -2.09 -11.58 -18.83
N LEU A 19 -2.08 -10.32 -18.47
CA LEU A 19 -2.88 -9.30 -19.14
C LEU A 19 -2.38 -9.03 -20.56
N ALA A 20 -1.06 -8.98 -20.79
CA ALA A 20 -0.49 -8.80 -22.13
C ALA A 20 -0.84 -9.97 -23.06
N TYR A 21 -0.81 -11.18 -22.55
CA TYR A 21 -1.16 -12.39 -23.31
C TYR A 21 -2.63 -12.38 -23.78
N PHE A 22 -3.58 -11.99 -22.91
CA PHE A 22 -5.00 -12.02 -23.22
C PHE A 22 -5.56 -10.75 -23.87
N LEU A 23 -5.00 -9.56 -23.54
CA LEU A 23 -5.54 -8.27 -23.95
C LEU A 23 -4.63 -7.51 -24.93
N GLY A 24 -3.36 -7.92 -25.04
CA GLY A 24 -2.36 -7.29 -25.87
C GLY A 24 -1.53 -6.25 -25.12
N GLU A 25 -0.26 -6.15 -25.50
CA GLU A 25 0.75 -5.32 -24.85
C GLU A 25 0.38 -3.83 -24.84
N GLU A 26 -0.16 -3.32 -25.94
CA GLU A 26 -0.49 -1.90 -26.05
C GLU A 26 -1.54 -1.44 -25.05
N ILE A 27 -2.60 -2.23 -24.84
CA ILE A 27 -3.65 -1.94 -23.85
C ILE A 27 -3.06 -2.00 -22.45
N VAL A 28 -2.22 -2.99 -22.18
CA VAL A 28 -1.58 -3.13 -20.88
C VAL A 28 -0.70 -1.93 -20.57
N GLN A 29 0.18 -1.54 -21.47
CA GLN A 29 1.13 -0.44 -21.26
C GLN A 29 0.46 0.93 -21.18
N LYS A 30 -0.52 1.19 -22.04
CA LYS A 30 -1.11 2.53 -22.16
C LYS A 30 -2.28 2.79 -21.21
N GLN A 31 -3.02 1.76 -20.80
CA GLN A 31 -4.25 1.92 -20.03
C GLN A 31 -4.21 1.19 -18.67
N ILE A 32 -3.78 -0.06 -18.63
CA ILE A 32 -3.88 -0.87 -17.42
C ILE A 32 -2.70 -0.60 -16.48
N ALA A 33 -1.48 -0.58 -17.01
CA ALA A 33 -0.26 -0.41 -16.22
C ALA A 33 -0.25 0.89 -15.39
N PRO A 34 -0.61 2.06 -15.93
CA PRO A 34 -0.66 3.29 -15.13
C PRO A 34 -1.63 3.18 -13.94
N VAL A 35 -2.80 2.53 -14.14
CA VAL A 35 -3.83 2.36 -13.11
C VAL A 35 -3.36 1.39 -12.03
N LEU A 36 -2.90 0.20 -12.41
CA LEU A 36 -2.46 -0.82 -11.44
C LEU A 36 -1.18 -0.42 -10.72
N ALA A 37 -0.21 0.21 -11.41
CA ALA A 37 0.94 0.81 -10.75
C ALA A 37 0.54 1.93 -9.76
N GLY A 38 -0.57 2.61 -10.03
CA GLY A 38 -1.21 3.54 -9.11
C GLY A 38 -1.61 2.90 -7.78
N VAL A 39 -2.16 1.70 -7.82
CA VAL A 39 -2.68 0.96 -6.66
C VAL A 39 -1.58 0.15 -5.96
N TYR A 40 -0.81 -0.63 -6.71
CA TYR A 40 0.12 -1.63 -6.16
C TYR A 40 1.57 -1.16 -6.05
N SER A 41 1.90 0.02 -6.56
CA SER A 41 3.23 0.66 -6.47
C SER A 41 4.42 -0.13 -7.05
N GLY A 42 4.17 -1.13 -7.89
CA GLY A 42 5.18 -2.00 -8.50
C GLY A 42 5.04 -2.14 -10.01
N ASP A 43 6.07 -2.74 -10.62
CA ASP A 43 6.02 -3.16 -12.01
C ASP A 43 5.06 -4.36 -12.15
N LEU A 44 4.09 -4.25 -13.06
CA LEU A 44 3.09 -5.29 -13.32
C LEU A 44 3.71 -6.64 -13.67
N TYR A 45 4.87 -6.63 -14.33
CA TYR A 45 5.57 -7.85 -14.72
C TYR A 45 6.27 -8.56 -13.56
N GLN A 46 6.38 -7.88 -12.41
CA GLN A 46 6.91 -8.43 -11.16
C GLN A 46 5.84 -8.74 -10.11
N LEU A 47 4.62 -8.23 -10.30
CA LEU A 47 3.51 -8.47 -9.39
C LEU A 47 2.78 -9.77 -9.73
N SER A 48 2.42 -10.56 -8.72
CA SER A 48 1.70 -11.83 -8.92
C SER A 48 0.19 -11.61 -9.07
N LEU A 49 -0.46 -12.49 -9.84
CA LEU A 49 -1.92 -12.55 -9.94
C LEU A 49 -2.56 -12.76 -8.56
N ALA A 50 -1.99 -13.65 -7.73
CA ALA A 50 -2.51 -13.95 -6.39
C ALA A 50 -2.63 -12.71 -5.50
N SER A 51 -1.63 -11.80 -5.59
CA SER A 51 -1.54 -10.62 -4.73
C SER A 51 -2.27 -9.40 -5.29
N THR A 52 -2.65 -9.44 -6.57
CA THR A 52 -3.28 -8.31 -7.26
C THR A 52 -4.74 -8.59 -7.60
N LEU A 53 -4.99 -9.35 -8.65
CA LEU A 53 -6.31 -9.64 -9.20
C LEU A 53 -6.53 -11.15 -9.39
N PRO A 54 -6.54 -11.95 -8.31
CA PRO A 54 -6.56 -13.42 -8.38
C PRO A 54 -7.76 -13.97 -9.13
N TYR A 55 -8.88 -13.27 -9.11
CA TYR A 55 -10.13 -13.67 -9.75
C TYR A 55 -10.07 -13.63 -11.29
N LEU A 56 -9.13 -12.91 -11.90
CA LEU A 56 -9.02 -12.88 -13.37
C LEU A 56 -8.67 -14.24 -13.94
N LEU A 57 -7.78 -14.98 -13.29
CA LEU A 57 -7.44 -16.34 -13.67
C LEU A 57 -8.63 -17.30 -13.42
N ASP A 58 -9.30 -17.16 -12.28
CA ASP A 58 -10.47 -17.96 -11.96
C ASP A 58 -11.57 -17.75 -13.02
N TYR A 59 -11.82 -16.49 -13.43
CA TYR A 59 -12.78 -16.16 -14.48
C TYR A 59 -12.40 -16.76 -15.84
N LYS A 60 -11.12 -16.68 -16.22
CA LYS A 60 -10.65 -17.29 -17.47
C LYS A 60 -10.85 -18.79 -17.45
N ASN A 61 -10.55 -19.47 -16.35
CA ASN A 61 -10.68 -20.93 -16.21
C ASN A 61 -12.15 -21.38 -16.18
N GLU A 62 -13.01 -20.66 -15.44
CA GLU A 62 -14.41 -21.05 -15.23
C GLU A 62 -15.33 -20.68 -16.41
N TYR A 63 -15.14 -19.46 -16.95
CA TYR A 63 -16.04 -18.92 -17.99
C TYR A 63 -15.43 -18.90 -19.40
N GLY A 64 -14.17 -19.34 -19.55
CA GLY A 64 -13.43 -19.30 -20.81
C GLY A 64 -13.00 -17.90 -21.26
N SER A 65 -13.42 -16.86 -20.54
CA SER A 65 -13.12 -15.45 -20.83
C SER A 65 -13.16 -14.63 -19.55
N ILE A 66 -12.21 -13.68 -19.41
CA ILE A 66 -12.19 -12.69 -18.32
C ILE A 66 -13.47 -11.85 -18.38
N MET A 67 -13.88 -11.40 -19.56
CA MET A 67 -15.06 -10.54 -19.74
C MET A 67 -16.35 -11.29 -19.42
N LYS A 68 -16.49 -12.56 -19.84
CA LYS A 68 -17.64 -13.39 -19.45
C LYS A 68 -17.69 -13.63 -17.94
N GLY A 69 -16.54 -13.77 -17.30
CA GLY A 69 -16.45 -13.87 -15.85
C GLY A 69 -16.95 -12.61 -15.15
N PHE A 70 -16.58 -11.42 -15.61
CA PHE A 70 -17.13 -10.16 -15.11
C PHE A 70 -18.65 -10.05 -15.32
N GLU A 71 -19.14 -10.44 -16.48
CA GLU A 71 -20.58 -10.43 -16.80
C GLU A 71 -21.36 -11.38 -15.87
N ALA A 72 -20.89 -12.61 -15.71
CA ALA A 72 -21.51 -13.59 -14.83
C ALA A 72 -21.55 -13.15 -13.35
N ASN A 73 -20.55 -12.39 -12.92
CA ASN A 73 -20.42 -11.88 -11.56
C ASN A 73 -20.89 -10.41 -11.40
N ARG A 74 -21.57 -9.85 -12.41
CA ARG A 74 -21.98 -8.44 -12.45
C ARG A 74 -22.73 -8.00 -11.20
N ALA A 75 -23.65 -8.81 -10.68
CA ALA A 75 -24.41 -8.49 -9.47
C ALA A 75 -23.54 -8.28 -8.21
N GLN A 76 -22.34 -8.88 -8.18
CA GLN A 76 -21.37 -8.64 -7.10
C GLN A 76 -20.72 -7.26 -7.25
N TYR A 77 -20.39 -6.87 -8.48
CA TYR A 77 -19.79 -5.56 -8.78
C TYR A 77 -20.79 -4.43 -8.63
N ASP A 78 -22.04 -4.62 -9.06
CA ASP A 78 -23.12 -3.64 -8.88
C ASP A 78 -23.36 -3.38 -7.39
N ARG A 79 -23.36 -4.42 -6.54
CA ARG A 79 -23.41 -4.25 -5.07
C ARG A 79 -22.18 -3.56 -4.48
N GLN A 80 -21.02 -3.70 -5.11
CA GLN A 80 -19.79 -3.00 -4.69
C GLN A 80 -19.76 -1.55 -5.19
N ALA A 81 -20.34 -1.25 -6.35
CA ALA A 81 -20.44 0.09 -6.89
C ALA A 81 -21.24 1.04 -5.96
N ASP A 82 -22.18 0.50 -5.20
CA ASP A 82 -22.91 1.25 -4.17
C ASP A 82 -22.08 1.51 -2.90
N LYS A 83 -20.95 0.82 -2.72
CA LYS A 83 -20.04 1.06 -1.60
C LYS A 83 -19.20 2.30 -1.90
N LYS A 84 -19.52 3.38 -1.22
CA LYS A 84 -18.76 4.64 -1.32
C LYS A 84 -17.43 4.51 -0.60
N PHE A 85 -16.41 5.16 -1.14
CA PHE A 85 -15.20 5.45 -0.36
C PHE A 85 -15.59 6.29 0.85
N ILE A 86 -15.03 5.97 2.00
CA ILE A 86 -15.27 6.73 3.24
C ILE A 86 -14.00 7.47 3.65
N SER A 87 -14.19 8.59 4.31
CA SER A 87 -13.16 9.35 4.98
C SER A 87 -13.74 9.94 6.27
N PHE A 88 -12.89 10.48 7.12
CA PHE A 88 -13.28 11.08 8.40
C PHE A 88 -12.94 12.56 8.40
N ARG A 89 -13.71 13.37 9.12
CA ARG A 89 -13.50 14.82 9.19
C ARG A 89 -12.09 15.20 9.66
N ASN A 90 -11.53 14.40 10.58
CA ASN A 90 -10.18 14.60 11.14
C ASN A 90 -9.12 13.72 10.46
N GLY A 91 -9.39 13.16 9.28
CA GLY A 91 -8.50 12.24 8.60
C GLY A 91 -8.62 10.80 9.07
N LEU A 92 -7.87 9.90 8.43
CA LEU A 92 -7.93 8.46 8.73
C LEU A 92 -7.34 8.10 10.10
N SER A 93 -6.52 8.96 10.71
CA SER A 93 -6.01 8.78 12.07
C SER A 93 -7.13 8.66 13.11
N ALA A 94 -8.32 9.20 12.83
CA ALA A 94 -9.49 9.07 13.69
C ALA A 94 -9.87 7.61 14.02
N ILE A 95 -9.51 6.64 13.16
CA ILE A 95 -9.68 5.21 13.44
C ILE A 95 -8.75 4.79 14.58
N ILE A 96 -7.49 5.22 14.53
CA ILE A 96 -6.46 4.87 15.52
C ILE A 96 -6.78 5.56 16.85
N ASP A 97 -7.14 6.85 16.81
CA ASP A 97 -7.52 7.61 18.00
C ASP A 97 -8.71 6.93 18.71
N ARG A 98 -9.72 6.50 17.96
CA ARG A 98 -10.89 5.81 18.52
C ARG A 98 -10.59 4.42 19.07
N LEU A 99 -9.68 3.67 18.42
CA LEU A 99 -9.22 2.38 18.95
C LEU A 99 -8.49 2.58 20.28
N GLU A 100 -7.60 3.56 20.35
CA GLU A 100 -6.89 3.88 21.58
C GLU A 100 -7.83 4.27 22.72
N GLU A 101 -8.78 5.19 22.48
CA GLU A 101 -9.79 5.56 23.46
C GLU A 101 -10.61 4.35 23.97
N THR A 102 -10.86 3.38 23.08
CA THR A 102 -11.66 2.20 23.44
C THR A 102 -10.86 1.19 24.27
N LEU A 103 -9.54 1.13 24.08
CA LEU A 103 -8.67 0.12 24.66
C LEU A 103 -7.94 0.58 25.93
N ILE A 104 -7.99 1.87 26.27
CA ILE A 104 -7.15 2.49 27.30
C ILE A 104 -7.34 1.86 28.71
N ASP A 105 -8.52 1.37 29.01
CA ASP A 105 -8.81 0.75 30.31
C ASP A 105 -8.39 -0.74 30.36
N ASP A 106 -8.26 -1.41 29.21
CA ASP A 106 -7.99 -2.84 29.11
C ASP A 106 -6.56 -3.17 28.66
N VAL A 107 -5.86 -2.19 28.05
CA VAL A 107 -4.56 -2.41 27.40
C VAL A 107 -3.56 -1.31 27.79
N THR A 108 -2.35 -1.71 28.18
CA THR A 108 -1.24 -0.76 28.37
C THR A 108 -0.66 -0.35 27.03
N ILE A 109 -0.81 0.93 26.66
CA ILE A 109 -0.28 1.50 25.44
C ILE A 109 0.95 2.35 25.77
N LYS A 110 2.14 1.94 25.31
CA LYS A 110 3.40 2.69 25.44
C LYS A 110 3.72 3.40 24.14
N LYS A 111 3.72 4.74 24.14
CA LYS A 111 4.06 5.59 22.99
C LYS A 111 5.45 6.19 23.15
N GLY A 112 6.09 6.51 22.00
CA GLY A 112 7.40 7.15 21.99
C GLY A 112 8.54 6.25 22.46
N VAL A 113 8.35 4.92 22.41
CA VAL A 113 9.37 3.92 22.75
C VAL A 113 9.62 3.03 21.54
N ALA A 114 10.87 2.58 21.39
CA ALA A 114 11.26 1.63 20.36
C ALA A 114 11.66 0.29 20.97
N ILE A 115 11.34 -0.79 20.26
CA ILE A 115 11.81 -2.13 20.60
C ILE A 115 13.22 -2.30 20.02
N MET A 116 14.17 -2.67 20.86
CA MET A 116 15.59 -2.85 20.52
C MET A 116 15.94 -4.31 20.26
N ALA A 117 15.38 -5.23 21.06
CA ALA A 117 15.64 -6.66 20.93
C ALA A 117 14.45 -7.49 21.40
N LEU A 118 14.37 -8.72 20.88
CA LEU A 118 13.47 -9.78 21.30
C LEU A 118 14.29 -11.03 21.63
N GLU A 119 14.31 -11.42 22.89
CA GLU A 119 15.04 -12.57 23.38
C GLU A 119 14.10 -13.67 23.88
N LYS A 120 14.37 -14.93 23.51
CA LYS A 120 13.63 -16.07 24.04
C LYS A 120 14.18 -16.48 25.39
N MET A 121 13.30 -16.54 26.41
CA MET A 121 13.61 -16.88 27.80
C MET A 121 12.79 -18.09 28.23
N GLY A 122 13.21 -19.30 27.83
CA GLY A 122 12.41 -20.51 28.05
C GLY A 122 11.15 -20.51 27.19
N ASP A 123 9.98 -20.50 27.82
CA ASP A 123 8.68 -20.45 27.15
C ASP A 123 8.15 -19.01 26.94
N GLN A 124 8.83 -18.01 27.50
CA GLN A 124 8.48 -16.58 27.41
C GLN A 124 9.48 -15.80 26.56
N TYR A 125 9.15 -14.55 26.32
CA TYR A 125 9.99 -13.59 25.57
C TYR A 125 10.26 -12.35 26.42
N ARG A 126 11.53 -11.92 26.41
CA ARG A 126 11.94 -10.61 26.91
C ARG A 126 12.04 -9.65 25.75
N ILE A 127 11.38 -8.49 25.90
CA ILE A 127 11.38 -7.41 24.93
C ILE A 127 12.16 -6.26 25.56
N GLU A 128 13.27 -5.88 24.94
CA GLU A 128 14.08 -4.74 25.36
C GLU A 128 13.60 -3.46 24.67
N LEU A 129 13.38 -2.39 25.45
CA LEU A 129 13.01 -1.07 24.95
C LEU A 129 14.22 -0.13 24.95
N ASP A 130 14.18 0.90 24.10
CA ASP A 130 15.21 1.97 24.02
C ASP A 130 15.35 2.79 25.31
N THR A 131 14.36 2.72 26.18
CA THR A 131 14.38 3.31 27.53
C THR A 131 15.19 2.51 28.55
N GLY A 132 15.64 1.30 28.18
CA GLY A 132 16.27 0.34 29.08
C GLY A 132 15.27 -0.48 29.90
N GLU A 133 13.96 -0.27 29.72
CA GLU A 133 12.92 -1.12 30.32
C GLU A 133 12.86 -2.47 29.60
N HIS A 134 12.55 -3.53 30.34
CA HIS A 134 12.29 -4.86 29.80
C HIS A 134 10.86 -5.25 30.09
N LEU A 135 10.20 -5.84 29.07
CA LEU A 135 8.87 -6.45 29.20
C LEU A 135 8.98 -7.96 29.01
N GLU A 136 8.13 -8.72 29.67
CA GLU A 136 8.02 -10.17 29.51
C GLU A 136 6.64 -10.50 28.92
N ALA A 137 6.60 -11.47 27.99
CA ALA A 137 5.37 -11.89 27.34
C ALA A 137 5.41 -13.38 26.95
N ASP A 138 4.28 -14.06 27.05
CA ASP A 138 4.10 -15.43 26.58
C ASP A 138 3.91 -15.51 25.07
N THR A 139 3.28 -14.49 24.50
CA THR A 139 3.01 -14.35 23.07
C THR A 139 3.34 -12.95 22.60
N VAL A 140 3.98 -12.83 21.43
CA VAL A 140 4.39 -11.55 20.82
C VAL A 140 3.80 -11.46 19.41
N VAL A 141 3.21 -10.31 19.06
CA VAL A 141 2.79 -10.00 17.70
C VAL A 141 3.65 -8.86 17.16
N LEU A 142 4.40 -9.13 16.10
CA LEU A 142 5.24 -8.15 15.41
C LEU A 142 4.46 -7.55 14.23
N ALA A 143 3.80 -6.41 14.45
CA ALA A 143 3.00 -5.70 13.46
C ALA A 143 3.74 -4.47 12.90
N MET A 144 5.00 -4.63 12.54
CA MET A 144 5.91 -3.57 12.10
C MET A 144 6.58 -3.92 10.77
N PRO A 145 7.27 -2.96 10.10
CA PRO A 145 7.99 -3.22 8.86
C PRO A 145 9.00 -4.35 8.97
N ASN A 146 9.17 -5.10 7.89
CA ASN A 146 10.06 -6.27 7.83
C ASN A 146 11.52 -5.96 8.24
N ASP A 147 12.06 -4.82 7.85
CA ASP A 147 13.42 -4.39 8.25
C ASP A 147 13.52 -4.09 9.73
N THR A 148 12.46 -3.66 10.37
CA THR A 148 12.42 -3.46 11.82
C THR A 148 12.39 -4.80 12.53
N VAL A 149 11.56 -5.75 12.06
CA VAL A 149 11.52 -7.11 12.60
C VAL A 149 12.89 -7.79 12.44
N LYS A 150 13.52 -7.66 11.26
CA LYS A 150 14.88 -8.17 11.01
C LYS A 150 15.89 -7.70 12.05
N LYS A 151 15.88 -6.41 12.38
CA LYS A 151 16.80 -5.82 13.37
C LYS A 151 16.55 -6.36 14.79
N ILE A 152 15.29 -6.46 15.19
CA ILE A 152 14.88 -6.88 16.53
C ILE A 152 15.22 -8.35 16.80
N ILE A 153 15.00 -9.22 15.81
CA ILE A 153 15.24 -10.66 15.94
C ILE A 153 16.74 -10.97 15.95
N GLY A 154 17.59 -10.20 15.26
CA GLY A 154 19.05 -10.31 15.30
C GLY A 154 19.63 -11.66 14.83
N SER A 155 18.83 -12.53 14.21
CA SER A 155 19.27 -13.86 13.74
C SER A 155 19.72 -13.80 12.29
N ASP A 156 20.98 -14.15 12.01
CA ASP A 156 21.54 -14.13 10.66
C ASP A 156 20.73 -14.98 9.65
N VAL A 157 20.26 -16.15 10.06
CA VAL A 157 19.47 -17.03 9.17
C VAL A 157 18.10 -16.46 8.84
N LEU A 158 17.41 -15.85 9.81
CA LEU A 158 16.13 -15.17 9.59
C LEU A 158 16.31 -13.86 8.84
N ALA A 159 17.39 -13.13 9.12
CA ALA A 159 17.68 -11.86 8.47
C ALA A 159 17.69 -11.99 6.94
N HIS A 160 18.32 -13.03 6.39
CA HIS A 160 18.35 -13.28 4.95
C HIS A 160 16.97 -13.57 4.34
N LEU A 161 16.06 -14.19 5.10
CA LEU A 161 14.69 -14.41 4.64
C LEU A 161 13.89 -13.11 4.61
N PHE A 162 14.08 -12.24 5.59
CA PHE A 162 13.44 -10.92 5.61
C PHE A 162 13.93 -9.99 4.47
N ASP A 163 15.16 -10.19 3.97
CA ASP A 163 15.67 -9.45 2.80
C ASP A 163 14.94 -9.77 1.49
N GLN A 164 14.16 -10.85 1.46
CA GLN A 164 13.34 -11.21 0.30
C GLN A 164 12.05 -10.38 0.19
N PHE A 165 11.64 -9.68 1.26
CA PHE A 165 10.51 -8.77 1.21
C PHE A 165 10.92 -7.43 0.60
N THR A 166 10.39 -7.16 -0.57
CA THR A 166 10.67 -5.93 -1.31
C THR A 166 9.77 -4.78 -0.87
N THR A 167 10.29 -3.57 -0.98
CA THR A 167 9.56 -2.36 -0.67
C THR A 167 9.74 -1.32 -1.77
N ALA A 168 8.73 -0.48 -1.96
CA ALA A 168 8.80 0.68 -2.81
C ALA A 168 8.88 1.96 -1.99
N SER A 169 9.32 3.03 -2.67
CA SER A 169 9.36 4.38 -2.13
C SER A 169 8.41 5.28 -2.91
N ALA A 170 7.91 6.31 -2.25
CA ALA A 170 7.08 7.33 -2.89
C ALA A 170 7.31 8.70 -2.23
N ILE A 171 7.07 9.76 -2.98
CA ILE A 171 6.94 11.11 -2.44
C ILE A 171 5.49 11.52 -2.67
N THR A 172 4.84 12.03 -1.64
CA THR A 172 3.51 12.63 -1.73
C THR A 172 3.58 14.10 -1.38
N MET A 173 2.89 14.92 -2.16
CA MET A 173 2.88 16.36 -1.98
C MET A 173 1.45 16.88 -1.97
N TYR A 174 1.09 17.58 -0.92
CA TYR A 174 -0.14 18.38 -0.89
C TYR A 174 0.16 19.82 -1.23
N LEU A 175 -0.65 20.39 -2.15
CA LEU A 175 -0.61 21.80 -2.49
C LEU A 175 -2.03 22.37 -2.30
N GLY A 176 -2.13 23.38 -1.44
CA GLY A 176 -3.38 24.13 -1.20
C GLY A 176 -3.27 25.50 -1.83
N PHE A 177 -4.28 25.87 -2.63
CA PHE A 177 -4.35 27.12 -3.37
C PHE A 177 -5.48 28.00 -2.85
N ASP A 178 -5.31 29.31 -2.96
CA ASP A 178 -6.32 30.30 -2.56
C ASP A 178 -7.27 30.61 -3.74
N VAL A 179 -7.74 29.55 -4.37
CA VAL A 179 -8.73 29.60 -5.45
C VAL A 179 -9.77 28.49 -5.22
N PRO A 180 -11.03 28.68 -5.64
CA PRO A 180 -12.06 27.66 -5.47
C PRO A 180 -11.73 26.42 -6.31
N ASP A 181 -12.13 25.24 -5.87
CA ASP A 181 -11.89 23.99 -6.61
C ASP A 181 -12.68 23.90 -7.93
N THR A 182 -13.62 24.83 -8.15
CA THR A 182 -14.37 25.00 -9.39
C THR A 182 -13.54 25.54 -10.56
N VAL A 183 -12.32 26.04 -10.32
CA VAL A 183 -11.40 26.45 -11.41
C VAL A 183 -10.92 25.27 -12.25
N LEU A 184 -11.02 24.05 -11.74
CA LEU A 184 -10.58 22.87 -12.47
C LEU A 184 -11.42 22.65 -13.72
N PRO A 185 -10.77 22.44 -14.89
CA PRO A 185 -11.44 22.46 -16.20
C PRO A 185 -12.29 21.23 -16.49
N ALA A 186 -12.12 20.17 -15.73
CA ALA A 186 -12.75 18.88 -15.99
C ALA A 186 -13.49 18.34 -14.77
N ASP A 187 -14.48 17.51 -15.03
CA ASP A 187 -15.08 16.65 -14.02
C ASP A 187 -14.09 15.59 -13.53
N GLY A 188 -14.34 15.07 -12.34
CA GLY A 188 -13.52 14.03 -11.74
C GLY A 188 -12.89 14.45 -10.44
N THR A 189 -12.04 13.59 -9.91
CA THR A 189 -11.39 13.75 -8.60
C THR A 189 -9.87 13.55 -8.67
N GLY A 190 -9.32 13.57 -9.87
CA GLY A 190 -7.88 13.39 -10.10
C GLY A 190 -7.57 12.79 -11.46
N PHE A 191 -6.29 12.52 -11.71
CA PHE A 191 -5.79 11.85 -12.91
C PHE A 191 -4.62 10.92 -12.60
N ILE A 192 -4.35 10.02 -13.54
CA ILE A 192 -3.18 9.15 -13.56
C ILE A 192 -2.40 9.48 -14.83
N VAL A 193 -1.07 9.53 -14.72
CA VAL A 193 -0.18 9.93 -15.80
C VAL A 193 0.29 8.70 -16.58
N SER A 194 0.19 8.74 -17.91
CA SER A 194 0.73 7.70 -18.78
C SER A 194 2.24 7.87 -18.98
N HIS A 195 2.92 6.80 -19.43
CA HIS A 195 4.38 6.78 -19.59
C HIS A 195 4.95 7.83 -20.58
N ASN A 196 4.15 8.32 -21.51
CA ASN A 196 4.57 9.28 -22.55
C ASN A 196 4.13 10.72 -22.25
N SER A 197 4.01 11.09 -21.00
CA SER A 197 3.60 12.42 -20.57
C SER A 197 4.81 13.28 -20.20
N ASP A 198 4.69 14.59 -20.42
CA ASP A 198 5.66 15.59 -19.93
C ASP A 198 5.57 15.84 -18.43
N LEU A 199 4.53 15.31 -17.77
CA LEU A 199 4.35 15.42 -16.32
C LEU A 199 5.36 14.52 -15.58
N VAL A 200 5.91 15.05 -14.50
CA VAL A 200 6.83 14.32 -13.64
C VAL A 200 6.08 13.47 -12.60
N CYS A 201 4.91 13.91 -12.14
CA CYS A 201 4.11 13.12 -11.21
C CYS A 201 3.56 11.84 -11.88
N ASN A 202 3.30 10.82 -11.08
CA ASN A 202 2.63 9.60 -11.55
C ASN A 202 1.10 9.71 -11.49
N ALA A 203 0.58 10.53 -10.59
CA ALA A 203 -0.85 10.73 -10.40
C ALA A 203 -1.13 12.01 -9.61
N SER A 204 -2.36 12.51 -9.73
CA SER A 204 -2.89 13.57 -8.87
C SER A 204 -4.26 13.19 -8.33
N THR A 205 -4.55 13.54 -7.07
CA THR A 205 -5.88 13.52 -6.49
C THR A 205 -6.31 14.95 -6.19
N TRP A 206 -7.47 15.36 -6.69
CA TRP A 206 -8.09 16.64 -6.36
C TRP A 206 -8.85 16.48 -5.04
N THR A 207 -8.10 16.64 -3.96
CA THR A 207 -8.49 16.21 -2.61
C THR A 207 -9.73 16.94 -2.10
N SER A 208 -9.81 18.26 -2.29
CA SER A 208 -10.98 19.07 -1.91
C SER A 208 -12.25 18.64 -2.65
N ARG A 209 -12.14 18.32 -3.95
CA ARG A 209 -13.27 17.86 -4.76
C ARG A 209 -13.72 16.45 -4.38
N LYS A 210 -12.76 15.55 -4.13
CA LYS A 210 -13.05 14.19 -3.69
C LYS A 210 -13.63 14.15 -2.28
N TRP A 211 -13.15 15.02 -1.38
CA TRP A 211 -13.47 15.05 0.04
C TRP A 211 -13.72 16.49 0.50
N LYS A 212 -14.95 16.98 0.35
CA LYS A 212 -15.32 18.38 0.65
C LYS A 212 -14.89 18.86 2.04
N HIS A 213 -14.83 17.95 3.04
CA HIS A 213 -14.42 18.31 4.41
C HIS A 213 -12.93 18.63 4.55
N THR A 214 -12.10 18.39 3.52
CA THR A 214 -10.65 18.68 3.55
C THR A 214 -10.34 20.16 3.24
N SER A 215 -11.32 20.92 2.79
CA SER A 215 -11.21 22.37 2.58
C SER A 215 -12.44 23.07 3.16
N LYS A 216 -12.24 23.93 4.17
CA LYS A 216 -13.35 24.66 4.85
C LYS A 216 -14.04 25.64 3.93
N ASP A 217 -13.27 26.32 3.09
CA ASP A 217 -13.75 27.42 2.24
C ASP A 217 -13.99 26.98 0.79
N GLY A 218 -13.88 25.66 0.51
CA GLY A 218 -14.02 25.12 -0.84
C GLY A 218 -12.83 25.43 -1.75
N ASN A 219 -11.72 25.89 -1.18
CA ASN A 219 -10.48 26.16 -1.90
C ASN A 219 -9.82 24.86 -2.38
N LEU A 220 -9.11 24.96 -3.50
CA LEU A 220 -8.48 23.82 -4.15
C LEU A 220 -7.35 23.24 -3.28
N LEU A 221 -7.47 21.95 -2.97
CA LEU A 221 -6.42 21.13 -2.39
C LEU A 221 -6.16 19.93 -3.32
N VAL A 222 -4.92 19.81 -3.80
CA VAL A 222 -4.48 18.68 -4.63
C VAL A 222 -3.41 17.90 -3.92
N ARG A 223 -3.32 16.61 -4.24
CA ARG A 223 -2.22 15.74 -3.83
C ARG A 223 -1.58 15.10 -5.05
N LEU A 224 -0.29 15.24 -5.18
CA LEU A 224 0.54 14.64 -6.22
C LEU A 224 1.32 13.45 -5.66
N PHE A 225 1.60 12.48 -6.53
CA PHE A 225 2.34 11.27 -6.19
C PHE A 225 3.51 11.11 -7.13
N TYR A 226 4.70 10.90 -6.58
CA TYR A 226 5.93 10.58 -7.29
C TYR A 226 6.43 9.25 -6.76
N LYS A 227 6.44 8.22 -7.61
CA LYS A 227 6.79 6.84 -7.23
C LYS A 227 8.16 6.47 -7.76
N ASN A 228 8.79 5.50 -7.12
CA ASN A 228 10.10 4.99 -7.57
C ASN A 228 10.05 4.26 -8.92
N SER A 229 8.88 4.00 -9.49
CA SER A 229 8.70 3.60 -10.89
C SER A 229 8.92 4.73 -11.90
N ASN A 230 9.00 6.00 -11.44
CA ASN A 230 9.33 7.13 -12.28
C ASN A 230 10.85 7.20 -12.49
N ALA A 231 11.29 7.39 -13.74
CA ALA A 231 12.70 7.46 -14.09
C ALA A 231 13.47 8.59 -13.36
N ARG A 232 12.78 9.66 -12.95
CA ARG A 232 13.37 10.80 -12.22
C ARG A 232 13.31 10.65 -10.70
N TYR A 233 12.78 9.54 -10.17
CA TYR A 233 12.55 9.39 -8.74
C TYR A 233 13.83 9.58 -7.90
N GLU A 234 14.96 9.02 -8.34
CA GLU A 234 16.24 9.13 -7.63
C GLU A 234 16.77 10.59 -7.55
N GLU A 235 16.48 11.40 -8.56
CA GLU A 235 16.74 12.83 -8.55
C GLU A 235 15.81 13.54 -7.56
N LEU A 236 14.49 13.28 -7.66
CA LEU A 236 13.47 13.88 -6.80
C LEU A 236 13.68 13.55 -5.32
N ALA A 237 14.08 12.33 -5.00
CA ALA A 237 14.31 11.90 -3.62
C ALA A 237 15.42 12.70 -2.91
N LYS A 238 16.37 13.25 -3.67
CA LYS A 238 17.49 14.06 -3.17
C LYS A 238 17.16 15.55 -3.07
N MET A 239 16.09 16.02 -3.70
CA MET A 239 15.68 17.41 -3.71
C MET A 239 15.21 17.86 -2.32
N SER A 240 15.37 19.16 -2.02
CA SER A 240 14.73 19.82 -0.88
C SER A 240 13.20 19.91 -1.08
N ASP A 241 12.48 20.21 -0.02
CA ASP A 241 11.03 20.39 -0.08
C ASP A 241 10.65 21.56 -0.99
N GLU A 242 11.44 22.62 -1.05
CA GLU A 242 11.26 23.78 -1.92
C GLU A 242 11.49 23.44 -3.40
N GLU A 243 12.49 22.60 -3.68
CA GLU A 243 12.76 22.11 -5.06
C GLU A 243 11.63 21.22 -5.53
N LEU A 244 11.19 20.30 -4.69
CA LEU A 244 10.04 19.44 -4.97
C LEU A 244 8.75 20.26 -5.18
N ALA A 245 8.53 21.31 -4.39
CA ALA A 245 7.39 22.22 -4.56
C ALA A 245 7.39 22.88 -5.95
N ARG A 246 8.57 23.29 -6.46
CA ARG A 246 8.67 23.85 -7.84
C ARG A 246 8.30 22.83 -8.91
N VAL A 247 8.77 21.57 -8.76
CA VAL A 247 8.40 20.47 -9.68
C VAL A 247 6.89 20.24 -9.65
N ALA A 248 6.29 20.20 -8.47
CA ALA A 248 4.86 20.00 -8.31
C ALA A 248 4.01 21.16 -8.88
N CYS A 249 4.45 22.41 -8.70
CA CYS A 249 3.78 23.57 -9.31
C CYS A 249 3.83 23.50 -10.85
N GLU A 250 4.94 23.05 -11.42
CA GLU A 250 5.06 22.87 -12.86
C GLU A 250 4.12 21.75 -13.37
N ASP A 251 4.05 20.62 -12.68
CA ASP A 251 3.07 19.57 -13.00
C ASP A 251 1.62 20.08 -12.95
N ILE A 252 1.29 20.90 -11.96
CA ILE A 252 -0.05 21.52 -11.82
C ILE A 252 -0.31 22.53 -12.96
N ARG A 253 0.70 23.35 -13.29
CA ARG A 253 0.59 24.30 -14.39
C ARG A 253 0.36 23.59 -15.73
N LEU A 254 1.11 22.54 -16.00
CA LEU A 254 0.98 21.78 -17.25
C LEU A 254 -0.32 20.97 -17.33
N SER A 255 -0.76 20.39 -16.21
CA SER A 255 -1.95 19.51 -16.21
C SER A 255 -3.27 20.22 -16.03
N LEU A 256 -3.29 21.29 -15.24
CA LEU A 256 -4.53 21.98 -14.85
C LEU A 256 -4.60 23.44 -15.32
N GLY A 257 -3.53 23.98 -15.90
CA GLY A 257 -3.47 25.37 -16.33
C GLY A 257 -3.46 26.39 -15.18
N LEU A 258 -3.13 25.96 -13.96
CA LEU A 258 -3.12 26.80 -12.78
C LEU A 258 -1.72 27.41 -12.57
N GLU A 259 -1.65 28.73 -12.59
CA GLU A 259 -0.39 29.49 -12.43
C GLU A 259 -0.21 30.08 -11.04
N GLU A 260 -1.25 30.06 -10.20
CA GLU A 260 -1.21 30.58 -8.85
C GLU A 260 -0.24 29.79 -7.98
N ALA A 261 0.51 30.51 -7.14
CA ALA A 261 1.38 29.90 -6.15
C ALA A 261 0.57 29.26 -5.02
N PRO A 262 0.92 28.03 -4.57
CA PRO A 262 0.23 27.41 -3.45
C PRO A 262 0.51 28.18 -2.14
N LYS A 263 -0.50 28.31 -1.29
CA LYS A 263 -0.40 28.85 0.08
C LYS A 263 0.05 27.79 1.09
N ILE A 264 -0.21 26.54 0.78
CA ILE A 264 0.16 25.41 1.62
C ILE A 264 0.94 24.40 0.76
N VAL A 265 2.09 24.00 1.26
CA VAL A 265 2.88 22.90 0.69
C VAL A 265 3.21 21.93 1.81
N LYS A 266 2.92 20.64 1.59
CA LYS A 266 3.33 19.58 2.52
C LYS A 266 3.96 18.46 1.72
N VAL A 267 5.24 18.25 1.91
CA VAL A 267 6.00 17.14 1.33
C VAL A 267 6.12 16.01 2.34
N THR A 268 5.98 14.77 1.87
CA THR A 268 6.29 13.58 2.66
C THR A 268 7.01 12.57 1.79
N LYS A 269 8.20 12.18 2.21
CA LYS A 269 9.03 11.15 1.57
C LYS A 269 8.83 9.83 2.31
N TRP A 270 8.26 8.84 1.64
CA TRP A 270 8.00 7.48 2.14
C TRP A 270 9.10 6.55 1.62
N ILE A 271 10.26 6.56 2.25
CA ILE A 271 11.42 5.80 1.80
C ILE A 271 11.31 4.37 2.29
N ASN A 272 11.26 3.41 1.35
CA ASN A 272 11.15 1.96 1.61
C ASN A 272 9.98 1.57 2.56
N GLN A 273 8.88 2.33 2.52
CA GLN A 273 7.75 2.11 3.42
C GLN A 273 6.51 1.49 2.74
N MET A 274 6.58 1.29 1.42
CA MET A 274 5.47 0.69 0.67
C MET A 274 5.78 -0.78 0.38
N PRO A 275 5.21 -1.74 1.12
CA PRO A 275 5.45 -3.16 0.83
C PRO A 275 5.01 -3.53 -0.58
N LEU A 276 5.85 -4.30 -1.30
CA LEU A 276 5.55 -4.85 -2.60
C LEU A 276 5.26 -6.35 -2.47
N TYR A 277 4.17 -6.77 -3.08
CA TYR A 277 3.78 -8.18 -3.15
C TYR A 277 4.14 -8.71 -4.54
N ASP A 278 5.45 -8.88 -4.74
CA ASP A 278 5.99 -9.49 -5.95
C ASP A 278 5.73 -11.00 -6.02
N ILE A 279 6.18 -11.63 -7.09
CA ILE A 279 5.99 -13.06 -7.34
C ILE A 279 6.63 -13.92 -6.22
N ALA A 280 7.75 -13.47 -5.66
CA ALA A 280 8.48 -14.19 -4.62
C ALA A 280 7.86 -14.02 -3.22
N HIS A 281 7.03 -13.01 -2.99
CA HIS A 281 6.52 -12.63 -1.67
C HIS A 281 5.86 -13.79 -0.92
N LYS A 282 5.01 -14.56 -1.60
CA LYS A 282 4.27 -15.66 -0.97
C LYS A 282 5.19 -16.79 -0.49
N GLU A 283 6.19 -17.13 -1.30
CA GLU A 283 7.19 -18.14 -0.94
C GLU A 283 8.06 -17.65 0.21
N ALA A 284 8.57 -16.43 0.14
CA ALA A 284 9.33 -15.78 1.21
C ALA A 284 8.54 -15.77 2.53
N LEU A 285 7.27 -15.38 2.50
CA LEU A 285 6.40 -15.37 3.68
C LEU A 285 6.22 -16.78 4.27
N THR A 286 6.02 -17.79 3.43
CA THR A 286 5.88 -19.17 3.87
C THR A 286 7.13 -19.64 4.61
N HIS A 287 8.30 -19.39 4.04
CA HIS A 287 9.60 -19.77 4.65
C HIS A 287 9.86 -19.02 5.96
N VAL A 288 9.60 -17.70 5.99
CA VAL A 288 9.74 -16.90 7.21
C VAL A 288 8.83 -17.42 8.31
N VAL A 289 7.54 -17.63 8.03
CA VAL A 289 6.57 -18.11 9.04
C VAL A 289 6.95 -19.49 9.55
N GLN A 290 7.38 -20.41 8.68
CA GLN A 290 7.84 -21.75 9.09
C GLN A 290 9.04 -21.67 10.03
N LEU A 291 10.05 -20.86 9.69
CA LEU A 291 11.25 -20.74 10.51
C LEU A 291 10.98 -19.98 11.81
N MET A 292 10.09 -18.96 11.77
CA MET A 292 9.63 -18.27 12.99
C MET A 292 8.94 -19.24 13.95
N ASN A 293 8.05 -20.10 13.47
CA ASN A 293 7.38 -21.10 14.31
C ASN A 293 8.34 -22.08 14.97
N ILE A 294 9.48 -22.40 14.31
CA ILE A 294 10.51 -23.30 14.88
C ILE A 294 11.38 -22.57 15.90
N LYS A 295 11.87 -21.37 15.57
CA LYS A 295 12.86 -20.66 16.40
C LYS A 295 12.21 -19.78 17.46
N TYR A 296 11.06 -19.20 17.15
CA TYR A 296 10.32 -18.27 17.99
C TYR A 296 8.84 -18.67 18.06
N PRO A 297 8.54 -19.88 18.65
CA PRO A 297 7.15 -20.28 18.86
C PRO A 297 6.43 -19.22 19.66
N ASN A 298 5.15 -18.96 19.35
CA ASN A 298 4.33 -17.89 19.92
C ASN A 298 4.75 -16.45 19.55
N VAL A 299 5.66 -16.26 18.58
CA VAL A 299 5.88 -14.96 17.94
C VAL A 299 5.21 -14.96 16.57
N LEU A 300 4.23 -14.07 16.38
CA LEU A 300 3.44 -13.96 15.16
C LEU A 300 3.79 -12.69 14.41
N LEU A 301 3.81 -12.80 13.09
CA LEU A 301 3.91 -11.63 12.20
C LEU A 301 2.49 -11.15 11.86
N ALA A 302 2.30 -9.83 11.77
CA ALA A 302 1.05 -9.22 11.37
C ALA A 302 1.27 -7.92 10.55
N GLY A 303 0.23 -7.46 9.89
CA GLY A 303 0.23 -6.15 9.23
C GLY A 303 0.64 -6.15 7.77
N CYS A 304 0.80 -4.92 7.25
CA CYS A 304 0.90 -4.68 5.82
C CYS A 304 2.18 -5.18 5.15
N SER A 305 3.23 -5.47 5.88
CA SER A 305 4.45 -6.06 5.30
C SER A 305 4.26 -7.51 4.85
N TYR A 306 3.20 -8.20 5.32
CA TYR A 306 3.05 -9.66 5.18
C TYR A 306 1.70 -10.09 4.61
N PHE A 307 0.58 -9.46 5.03
CA PHE A 307 -0.77 -10.01 4.84
C PHE A 307 -1.76 -9.07 4.14
N GLY A 308 -1.28 -8.11 3.38
CA GLY A 308 -2.08 -7.19 2.59
C GLY A 308 -1.93 -5.71 2.98
N VAL A 309 -1.76 -4.85 1.98
CA VAL A 309 -1.38 -3.42 2.17
C VAL A 309 -2.56 -2.49 2.47
N GLY A 310 -3.79 -2.91 2.25
CA GLY A 310 -4.97 -2.06 2.50
C GLY A 310 -5.39 -2.05 3.97
N ILE A 311 -5.97 -0.94 4.45
CA ILE A 311 -6.49 -0.81 5.83
C ILE A 311 -7.45 -1.96 6.17
N GLY A 312 -8.37 -2.31 5.27
CA GLY A 312 -9.30 -3.44 5.46
C GLY A 312 -8.59 -4.79 5.61
N ALA A 313 -7.52 -5.02 4.82
CA ALA A 313 -6.70 -6.23 4.94
C ALA A 313 -5.96 -6.28 6.27
N CYS A 314 -5.39 -5.15 6.73
CA CYS A 314 -4.73 -5.06 8.03
C CYS A 314 -5.69 -5.35 9.19
N ILE A 315 -6.93 -4.82 9.14
CA ILE A 315 -7.96 -5.09 10.15
C ILE A 315 -8.33 -6.58 10.17
N ALA A 316 -8.57 -7.17 8.99
CA ALA A 316 -8.89 -8.60 8.87
C ALA A 316 -7.75 -9.49 9.38
N ASN A 317 -6.50 -9.14 9.04
CA ASN A 317 -5.32 -9.85 9.53
C ASN A 317 -5.17 -9.72 11.06
N GLY A 318 -5.34 -8.52 11.62
CA GLY A 318 -5.29 -8.32 13.08
C GLY A 318 -6.32 -9.18 13.80
N LYS A 319 -7.56 -9.23 13.30
CA LYS A 319 -8.62 -10.10 13.84
C LYS A 319 -8.23 -11.58 13.77
N ALA A 320 -7.81 -12.07 12.63
CA ALA A 320 -7.40 -13.46 12.45
C ALA A 320 -6.20 -13.83 13.34
N THR A 321 -5.26 -12.91 13.55
CA THR A 321 -4.11 -13.10 14.44
C THR A 321 -4.57 -13.24 15.90
N ALA A 322 -5.49 -12.40 16.36
CA ALA A 322 -6.07 -12.48 17.70
C ALA A 322 -6.85 -13.78 17.91
N GLU A 323 -7.69 -14.19 16.95
CA GLU A 323 -8.42 -15.47 16.98
C GLU A 323 -7.48 -16.67 17.07
N LYS A 324 -6.34 -16.63 16.34
CA LYS A 324 -5.31 -17.68 16.43
C LYS A 324 -4.68 -17.76 17.82
N ILE A 325 -4.39 -16.62 18.44
CA ILE A 325 -3.81 -16.58 19.80
C ILE A 325 -4.81 -17.16 20.81
N VAL A 326 -6.05 -16.71 20.79
CA VAL A 326 -7.11 -17.20 21.70
C VAL A 326 -7.32 -18.71 21.56
N ALA A 327 -7.19 -19.28 20.37
CA ALA A 327 -7.33 -20.72 20.16
C ALA A 327 -6.15 -21.56 20.71
N THR A 328 -5.03 -20.92 21.07
CA THR A 328 -3.83 -21.57 21.62
C THR A 328 -3.66 -21.39 23.13
N LEU A 329 -4.45 -20.52 23.74
CA LEU A 329 -4.57 -20.35 25.18
C LEU A 329 -5.50 -21.40 25.80
#